data_2e1381fa40256e4106f85cf8a56141e1
#
_entry.id   2e1381fa40256e4106f85cf8a56141e1
#
_cell.length_a   1.000
_cell.length_b   1.000
_cell.length_c   1.000
_cell.angle_alpha   90.00
_cell.angle_beta   90.00
_cell.angle_gamma   90.00
#
_symmetry.space_group_name_H-M   'P 1'
#
loop_
_entity.id
_entity.type
_entity.pdbx_description
1 polymer ?
#
loop_
_entity_poly.entity_id
_entity_poly.type
_entity_poly.pdbx_seq_one_letter_code
_entity_poly.pdbx_strand_id
1 'polypeptide(L)'
;MDWAEQRARDGRPRLFGIVGLARETLHREVPDLAKPVDHVVIDGPPRTAALVRSAMLAADLVLIPVQPSAFDVWAAQAVLGLIREASAYRPHLRGVFVVNRRIIGSRIAREVRRAIGDLGIPVLDASLAQRVIFAETAGTGMLAAEIDPRSPGAREVAEMTTELLQVVS
;
A
#
# COMPACT_ATOMS: atom_id res chain seq x y z
N MET A 1 10.24 8.39 6.19
CA MET A 1 11.37 9.33 6.07
C MET A 1 12.68 8.58 6.17
N ASP A 2 12.86 7.70 7.12
CA ASP A 2 14.13 6.99 7.38
C ASP A 2 14.74 6.26 6.18
N TRP A 3 13.91 5.61 5.36
CA TRP A 3 14.37 4.91 4.15
C TRP A 3 15.04 5.87 3.14
N ALA A 4 14.42 7.03 2.89
CA ALA A 4 14.95 8.01 1.94
C ALA A 4 16.17 8.75 2.50
N GLU A 5 16.23 8.97 3.81
CA GLU A 5 17.39 9.54 4.48
C GLU A 5 18.57 8.58 4.42
N GLN A 6 18.35 7.28 4.66
CA GLN A 6 19.39 6.27 4.52
C GLN A 6 19.91 6.20 3.09
N ARG A 7 18.98 6.21 2.10
CA ARG A 7 19.35 6.24 0.68
C ARG A 7 20.23 7.44 0.32
N ALA A 8 19.88 8.63 0.85
CA ALA A 8 20.67 9.85 0.63
C ALA A 8 22.06 9.81 1.31
N ARG A 9 22.13 9.27 2.53
CA ARG A 9 23.41 9.07 3.25
C ARG A 9 24.38 8.16 2.47
N ASP A 10 23.84 7.14 1.80
CA ASP A 10 24.63 6.23 0.96
C ASP A 10 24.95 6.80 -0.44
N GLY A 11 24.66 8.08 -0.68
CA GLY A 11 24.94 8.76 -1.96
C GLY A 11 24.10 8.24 -3.14
N ARG A 12 22.99 7.55 -2.89
CA ARG A 12 22.13 6.98 -3.93
C ARG A 12 21.19 8.01 -4.52
N PRO A 13 20.87 7.93 -5.82
CA PRO A 13 19.96 8.86 -6.47
C PRO A 13 18.55 8.77 -5.87
N ARG A 14 17.88 9.91 -5.75
CA ARG A 14 16.49 9.99 -5.33
C ARG A 14 15.58 9.37 -6.39
N LEU A 15 14.66 8.49 -5.97
CA LEU A 15 13.72 7.82 -6.89
C LEU A 15 12.38 8.54 -6.98
N PHE A 16 11.92 9.18 -5.89
CA PHE A 16 10.65 9.89 -5.80
C PHE A 16 10.72 11.01 -4.77
N GLY A 17 9.78 11.97 -4.84
CA GLY A 17 9.61 13.00 -3.83
C GLY A 17 8.97 12.45 -2.56
N ILE A 18 9.40 12.93 -1.39
CA ILE A 18 8.76 12.61 -0.11
C ILE A 18 8.38 13.91 0.58
N VAL A 19 7.13 14.00 1.00
CA VAL A 19 6.59 15.14 1.74
C VAL A 19 5.92 14.63 3.01
N GLY A 20 6.32 15.14 4.16
CA GLY A 20 5.67 14.83 5.44
C GLY A 20 4.48 15.75 5.68
N LEU A 21 3.27 15.22 5.68
CA LEU A 21 2.03 15.94 5.97
C LEU A 21 1.27 15.28 7.12
N ALA A 22 1.50 15.74 8.34
CA ALA A 22 0.80 15.26 9.54
C ALA A 22 -0.40 16.15 9.90
N ARG A 23 -1.24 16.51 8.90
CA ARG A 23 -2.39 17.43 9.09
C ARG A 23 -3.70 16.77 8.65
N GLU A 24 -4.75 17.00 9.41
CA GLU A 24 -6.11 16.52 9.09
C GLU A 24 -6.69 17.17 7.82
N THR A 25 -6.04 18.20 7.29
CA THR A 25 -6.39 18.89 6.04
C THR A 25 -5.62 18.38 4.82
N LEU A 26 -4.91 17.25 4.92
CA LEU A 26 -4.09 16.67 3.87
C LEU A 26 -4.83 16.60 2.51
N HIS A 27 -6.12 16.26 2.51
CA HIS A 27 -6.95 16.20 1.30
C HIS A 27 -7.03 17.51 0.51
N ARG A 28 -6.75 18.66 1.13
CA ARG A 28 -6.71 19.97 0.46
C ARG A 28 -5.35 20.27 -0.17
N GLU A 29 -4.28 19.66 0.35
CA GLU A 29 -2.90 19.91 -0.07
C GLU A 29 -2.44 18.92 -1.15
N VAL A 30 -2.92 17.68 -1.11
CA VAL A 30 -2.55 16.62 -2.07
C VAL A 30 -2.82 16.99 -3.53
N PRO A 31 -3.94 17.64 -3.92
CA PRO A 31 -4.17 18.01 -5.31
C PRO A 31 -3.08 18.93 -5.91
N ASP A 32 -2.51 19.83 -5.10
CA ASP A 32 -1.42 20.69 -5.55
C ASP A 32 -0.09 19.93 -5.66
N LEU A 33 0.17 19.01 -4.75
CA LEU A 33 1.34 18.14 -4.78
C LEU A 33 1.29 17.12 -5.93
N ALA A 34 0.10 16.74 -6.38
CA ALA A 34 -0.11 15.79 -7.46
C ALA A 34 0.18 16.39 -8.86
N LYS A 35 0.07 17.72 -9.04
CA LYS A 35 0.21 18.37 -10.37
C LYS A 35 1.48 18.00 -11.15
N PRO A 36 2.69 17.90 -10.53
CA PRO A 36 3.93 17.63 -11.25
C PRO A 36 4.27 16.12 -11.35
N VAL A 37 3.40 15.21 -10.98
CA VAL A 37 3.69 13.75 -10.89
C VAL A 37 2.54 12.92 -11.44
N ASP A 38 2.85 11.72 -11.95
CA ASP A 38 1.85 10.81 -12.48
C ASP A 38 1.06 10.11 -11.36
N HIS A 39 1.72 9.82 -10.23
CA HIS A 39 1.13 9.10 -9.11
C HIS A 39 1.57 9.68 -7.76
N VAL A 40 0.65 9.68 -6.80
CA VAL A 40 0.92 10.00 -5.40
C VAL A 40 0.57 8.79 -4.54
N VAL A 41 1.52 8.34 -3.73
CA VAL A 41 1.29 7.29 -2.73
C VAL A 41 1.20 7.95 -1.36
N ILE A 42 0.06 7.79 -0.69
CA ILE A 42 -0.15 8.31 0.67
C ILE A 42 0.05 7.15 1.65
N ASP A 43 1.16 7.19 2.39
CA ASP A 43 1.42 6.26 3.50
C ASP A 43 0.73 6.77 4.75
N GLY A 44 -0.38 6.14 5.11
CA GLY A 44 -1.25 6.57 6.19
C GLY A 44 -0.77 6.12 7.56
N PRO A 45 -0.85 6.98 8.60
CA PRO A 45 -0.48 6.59 9.96
C PRO A 45 -1.49 5.60 10.54
N PRO A 46 -1.04 4.60 11.32
CA PRO A 46 -1.90 3.51 11.79
C PRO A 46 -2.92 3.87 12.88
N ARG A 47 -2.95 5.11 13.41
CA ARG A 47 -3.64 5.40 14.68
C ARG A 47 -4.53 6.65 14.71
N THR A 48 -4.60 7.46 13.67
CA THR A 48 -5.38 8.70 13.70
C THR A 48 -6.51 8.64 12.68
N ALA A 49 -7.74 8.34 13.14
CA ALA A 49 -8.91 8.20 12.27
C ALA A 49 -9.16 9.44 11.39
N ALA A 50 -8.92 10.64 11.90
CA ALA A 50 -9.06 11.89 11.15
C ALA A 50 -8.07 11.99 9.99
N LEU A 51 -6.81 11.60 10.21
CA LEU A 51 -5.80 11.60 9.16
C LEU A 51 -6.10 10.55 8.08
N VAL A 52 -6.53 9.35 8.48
CA VAL A 52 -6.94 8.29 7.55
C VAL A 52 -8.13 8.73 6.70
N ARG A 53 -9.15 9.36 7.30
CA ARG A 53 -10.28 9.94 6.55
C ARG A 53 -9.81 11.01 5.57
N SER A 54 -8.93 11.90 5.99
CA SER A 54 -8.37 12.93 5.12
C SER A 54 -7.58 12.32 3.95
N ALA A 55 -6.79 11.28 4.19
CA ALA A 55 -6.09 10.56 3.14
C ALA A 55 -7.06 9.90 2.13
N MET A 56 -8.13 9.25 2.63
CA MET A 56 -9.15 8.65 1.77
C MET A 56 -9.90 9.69 0.93
N LEU A 57 -10.12 10.89 1.45
CA LEU A 57 -10.74 11.99 0.69
C LEU A 57 -9.83 12.52 -0.43
N ALA A 58 -8.52 12.30 -0.35
CA ALA A 58 -7.56 12.67 -1.39
C ALA A 58 -7.28 11.53 -2.37
N ALA A 59 -7.62 10.29 -2.03
CA ALA A 59 -7.27 9.10 -2.79
C ALA A 59 -8.31 8.75 -3.86
N ASP A 60 -7.88 8.07 -4.91
CA ASP A 60 -8.72 7.41 -5.90
C ASP A 60 -8.80 5.90 -5.61
N LEU A 61 -7.75 5.35 -4.98
CA LEU A 61 -7.66 3.95 -4.61
C LEU A 61 -7.08 3.79 -3.20
N VAL A 62 -7.67 2.90 -2.40
CA VAL A 62 -7.14 2.45 -1.11
C VAL A 62 -6.62 1.02 -1.27
N LEU A 63 -5.30 0.84 -1.22
CA LEU A 63 -4.67 -0.48 -1.15
C LEU A 63 -4.64 -0.94 0.31
N ILE A 64 -5.21 -2.12 0.58
CA ILE A 64 -5.33 -2.68 1.92
C ILE A 64 -4.48 -3.94 2.02
N PRO A 65 -3.25 -3.86 2.57
CA PRO A 65 -2.43 -5.05 2.78
C PRO A 65 -2.96 -5.86 3.97
N VAL A 66 -3.19 -7.16 3.76
CA VAL A 66 -3.69 -8.10 4.78
C VAL A 66 -2.71 -9.25 4.93
N GLN A 67 -2.24 -9.50 6.15
CA GLN A 67 -1.42 -10.67 6.44
C GLN A 67 -2.32 -11.92 6.61
N PRO A 68 -1.77 -13.14 6.42
CA PRO A 68 -2.50 -14.39 6.65
C PRO A 68 -2.80 -14.63 8.12
N SER A 69 -3.73 -13.88 8.69
CA SER A 69 -4.13 -13.90 10.09
C SER A 69 -5.61 -13.52 10.23
N ALA A 70 -6.35 -14.16 11.11
CA ALA A 70 -7.73 -13.80 11.42
C ALA A 70 -7.85 -12.36 11.96
N PHE A 71 -6.86 -11.91 12.74
CA PHE A 71 -6.84 -10.56 13.29
C PHE A 71 -6.73 -9.49 12.19
N ASP A 72 -5.94 -9.75 11.13
CA ASP A 72 -5.81 -8.85 10.00
C ASP A 72 -7.12 -8.80 9.18
N VAL A 73 -7.84 -9.91 9.04
CA VAL A 73 -9.17 -9.94 8.41
C VAL A 73 -10.16 -9.07 9.18
N TRP A 74 -10.16 -9.15 10.51
CA TRP A 74 -11.02 -8.30 11.34
C TRP A 74 -10.64 -6.82 11.25
N ALA A 75 -9.34 -6.50 11.26
CA ALA A 75 -8.86 -5.14 11.07
C ALA A 75 -9.26 -4.57 9.70
N ALA A 76 -9.23 -5.40 8.66
CA ALA A 76 -9.65 -5.02 7.31
C ALA A 76 -11.13 -4.59 7.25
N GLN A 77 -12.02 -5.21 8.04
CA GLN A 77 -13.43 -4.80 8.13
C GLN A 77 -13.59 -3.36 8.64
N ALA A 78 -12.75 -2.94 9.59
CA ALA A 78 -12.78 -1.56 10.10
C ALA A 78 -12.38 -0.55 9.00
N VAL A 79 -11.37 -0.90 8.19
CA VAL A 79 -10.94 -0.07 7.05
C VAL A 79 -12.05 0.05 6.01
N LEU A 80 -12.80 -1.03 5.73
CA LEU A 80 -13.96 -0.99 4.83
C LEU A 80 -15.07 -0.05 5.33
N GLY A 81 -15.28 0.03 6.64
CA GLY A 81 -16.18 1.01 7.24
C GLY A 81 -15.79 2.45 6.88
N LEU A 82 -14.49 2.78 7.01
CA LEU A 82 -13.96 4.10 6.67
C LEU A 82 -14.04 4.39 5.16
N ILE A 83 -13.81 3.40 4.30
CA ILE A 83 -13.97 3.56 2.85
C ILE A 83 -15.43 3.87 2.52
N ARG A 84 -16.40 3.17 3.12
CA ARG A 84 -17.82 3.44 2.90
C ARG A 84 -18.21 4.86 3.35
N GLU A 85 -17.71 5.32 4.49
CA GLU A 85 -17.92 6.70 4.95
C GLU A 85 -17.34 7.71 3.94
N ALA A 86 -16.09 7.49 3.48
CA ALA A 86 -15.43 8.38 2.54
C ALA A 86 -16.11 8.38 1.16
N SER A 87 -16.66 7.25 0.71
CA SER A 87 -17.34 7.11 -0.58
C SER A 87 -18.60 7.97 -0.68
N ALA A 88 -19.20 8.38 0.44
CA ALA A 88 -20.30 9.36 0.45
C ALA A 88 -19.86 10.73 -0.10
N TYR A 89 -18.59 11.09 0.04
CA TYR A 89 -18.01 12.35 -0.43
C TYR A 89 -17.09 12.15 -1.65
N ARG A 90 -16.64 10.93 -1.89
CA ARG A 90 -15.76 10.52 -3.00
C ARG A 90 -16.35 9.27 -3.68
N PRO A 91 -17.38 9.43 -4.53
CA PRO A 91 -18.08 8.29 -5.15
C PRO A 91 -17.18 7.38 -6.01
N HIS A 92 -16.06 7.89 -6.49
CA HIS A 92 -15.09 7.14 -7.29
C HIS A 92 -13.99 6.45 -6.48
N LEU A 93 -13.97 6.64 -5.14
CA LEU A 93 -12.99 5.97 -4.29
C LEU A 93 -13.19 4.45 -4.36
N ARG A 94 -12.14 3.76 -4.72
CA ARG A 94 -12.09 2.29 -4.79
C ARG A 94 -11.24 1.72 -3.67
N GLY A 95 -11.52 0.51 -3.25
CA GLY A 95 -10.69 -0.27 -2.34
C GLY A 95 -10.23 -1.56 -3.03
N VAL A 96 -9.03 -2.03 -2.71
CA VAL A 96 -8.51 -3.32 -3.17
C VAL A 96 -7.65 -3.95 -2.08
N PHE A 97 -7.81 -5.25 -1.89
CA PHE A 97 -6.96 -6.03 -0.98
C PHE A 97 -5.72 -6.58 -1.69
N VAL A 98 -4.62 -6.68 -0.95
CA VAL A 98 -3.45 -7.48 -1.32
C VAL A 98 -3.02 -8.37 -0.15
N VAL A 99 -2.77 -9.65 -0.43
CA VAL A 99 -2.20 -10.55 0.59
C VAL A 99 -0.71 -10.26 0.73
N ASN A 100 -0.32 -9.82 1.92
CA ASN A 100 1.04 -9.43 2.25
C ASN A 100 1.67 -10.44 3.23
N ARG A 101 3.00 -10.58 3.19
CA ARG A 101 3.79 -11.44 4.09
C ARG A 101 3.30 -12.89 4.13
N ARG A 102 2.80 -13.42 3.00
CA ARG A 102 2.38 -14.82 2.93
C ARG A 102 3.58 -15.76 3.06
N ILE A 103 3.38 -16.85 3.77
CA ILE A 103 4.32 -17.98 3.77
C ILE A 103 3.99 -18.83 2.54
N ILE A 104 5.00 -19.09 1.69
CA ILE A 104 4.87 -19.86 0.47
C ILE A 104 4.37 -21.28 0.79
N GLY A 105 3.36 -21.76 0.04
CA GLY A 105 2.75 -23.07 0.26
C GLY A 105 1.78 -23.14 1.45
N SER A 106 1.62 -22.07 2.19
CA SER A 106 0.75 -22.02 3.38
C SER A 106 -0.74 -22.12 3.01
N ARG A 107 -1.47 -22.99 3.71
CA ARG A 107 -2.93 -23.14 3.58
C ARG A 107 -3.66 -21.88 4.08
N ILE A 108 -3.16 -21.27 5.16
CA ILE A 108 -3.77 -20.10 5.76
C ILE A 108 -3.81 -18.89 4.80
N ALA A 109 -2.81 -18.74 3.93
CA ALA A 109 -2.82 -17.66 2.94
C ALA A 109 -3.98 -17.79 1.95
N ARG A 110 -4.35 -19.01 1.56
CA ARG A 110 -5.52 -19.28 0.69
C ARG A 110 -6.84 -19.05 1.42
N GLU A 111 -6.90 -19.44 2.69
CA GLU A 111 -8.10 -19.25 3.54
C GLU A 111 -8.35 -17.76 3.78
N VAL A 112 -7.32 -16.98 4.11
CA VAL A 112 -7.43 -15.53 4.28
C VAL A 112 -7.82 -14.85 2.97
N ARG A 113 -7.21 -15.21 1.83
CA ARG A 113 -7.59 -14.66 0.53
C ARG A 113 -9.09 -14.85 0.26
N ARG A 114 -9.64 -16.03 0.57
CA ARG A 114 -11.08 -16.28 0.45
C ARG A 114 -11.88 -15.39 1.40
N ALA A 115 -11.49 -15.35 2.69
CA ALA A 115 -12.20 -14.58 3.71
C ALA A 115 -12.26 -13.07 3.40
N ILE A 116 -11.16 -12.48 2.87
CA ILE A 116 -11.17 -11.07 2.46
C ILE A 116 -11.94 -10.86 1.15
N GLY A 117 -11.98 -11.84 0.24
CA GLY A 117 -12.80 -11.80 -0.96
C GLY A 117 -14.29 -11.73 -0.65
N ASP A 118 -14.73 -12.39 0.43
CA ASP A 118 -16.14 -12.36 0.89
C ASP A 118 -16.54 -10.99 1.49
N LEU A 119 -15.59 -10.07 1.71
CA LEU A 119 -15.85 -8.72 2.25
C LEU A 119 -16.40 -7.72 1.21
N GLY A 120 -16.48 -8.10 -0.05
CA GLY A 120 -17.19 -7.35 -1.10
C GLY A 120 -16.37 -6.29 -1.83
N ILE A 121 -15.03 -6.31 -1.72
CA ILE A 121 -14.13 -5.54 -2.58
C ILE A 121 -13.11 -6.47 -3.26
N PRO A 122 -12.53 -6.08 -4.41
CA PRO A 122 -11.55 -6.89 -5.13
C PRO A 122 -10.33 -7.27 -4.28
N VAL A 123 -9.75 -8.42 -4.60
CA VAL A 123 -8.45 -8.89 -4.07
C VAL A 123 -7.51 -9.05 -5.25
N LEU A 124 -6.34 -8.43 -5.21
CA LEU A 124 -5.31 -8.60 -6.25
C LEU A 124 -4.92 -10.08 -6.38
N ASP A 125 -4.63 -10.51 -7.59
CA ASP A 125 -4.05 -11.84 -7.83
C ASP A 125 -2.61 -11.91 -7.36
N ALA A 126 -1.85 -10.85 -7.56
CA ALA A 126 -0.54 -10.67 -6.99
C ALA A 126 -0.59 -10.69 -5.45
N SER A 127 0.46 -11.22 -4.86
CA SER A 127 0.62 -11.28 -3.42
C SER A 127 2.10 -11.21 -3.04
N LEU A 128 2.41 -10.59 -1.92
CA LEU A 128 3.78 -10.45 -1.44
C LEU A 128 4.10 -11.55 -0.42
N ALA A 129 5.13 -12.35 -0.68
CA ALA A 129 5.61 -13.33 0.27
C ALA A 129 6.48 -12.67 1.37
N GLN A 130 6.59 -13.33 2.52
CA GLN A 130 7.56 -12.94 3.52
C GLN A 130 8.96 -13.31 3.03
N ARG A 131 9.76 -12.29 2.69
CA ARG A 131 11.11 -12.46 2.12
C ARG A 131 12.11 -11.61 2.86
N VAL A 132 13.30 -12.17 3.06
CA VAL A 132 14.44 -11.50 3.71
C VAL A 132 14.85 -10.24 2.95
N ILE A 133 14.81 -10.26 1.62
CA ILE A 133 15.19 -9.13 0.77
C ILE A 133 14.42 -7.84 1.11
N PHE A 134 13.17 -7.92 1.53
CA PHE A 134 12.41 -6.73 1.93
C PHE A 134 12.91 -6.11 3.23
N ALA A 135 13.35 -6.95 4.19
CA ALA A 135 13.92 -6.45 5.43
C ALA A 135 15.32 -5.84 5.20
N GLU A 136 16.15 -6.49 4.40
CA GLU A 136 17.49 -6.01 4.05
C GLU A 136 17.43 -4.68 3.29
N THR A 137 16.55 -4.57 2.31
CA THR A 137 16.42 -3.35 1.50
C THR A 137 15.81 -2.19 2.28
N ALA A 138 14.88 -2.45 3.20
CA ALA A 138 14.30 -1.41 4.05
C ALA A 138 15.37 -0.70 4.90
N GLY A 139 16.33 -1.45 5.45
CA GLY A 139 17.42 -0.89 6.27
C GLY A 139 18.49 -0.14 5.49
N THR A 140 18.60 -0.38 4.19
CA THR A 140 19.66 0.19 3.33
C THR A 140 19.18 1.25 2.34
N GLY A 141 17.91 1.65 2.42
CA GLY A 141 17.35 2.63 1.48
C GLY A 141 17.33 2.14 0.02
N MET A 142 17.27 0.81 -0.19
CA MET A 142 17.25 0.18 -1.51
C MET A 142 15.88 -0.46 -1.81
N LEU A 143 15.63 -0.71 -3.08
CA LEU A 143 14.53 -1.55 -3.53
C LEU A 143 15.03 -2.98 -3.78
N ALA A 144 14.14 -3.97 -3.64
CA ALA A 144 14.46 -5.35 -3.99
C ALA A 144 14.95 -5.49 -5.45
N ALA A 145 14.38 -4.71 -6.36
CA ALA A 145 14.75 -4.68 -7.77
C ALA A 145 16.14 -4.07 -8.04
N GLU A 146 16.68 -3.25 -7.12
CA GLU A 146 18.04 -2.72 -7.23
C GLU A 146 19.10 -3.73 -6.80
N ILE A 147 18.76 -4.65 -5.89
CA ILE A 147 19.66 -5.74 -5.48
C ILE A 147 19.65 -6.85 -6.55
N ASP A 148 18.48 -7.36 -6.87
CA ASP A 148 18.29 -8.36 -7.92
C ASP A 148 16.92 -8.17 -8.60
N PRO A 149 16.90 -7.58 -9.81
CA PRO A 149 15.65 -7.38 -10.58
C PRO A 149 14.91 -8.68 -10.89
N ARG A 150 15.61 -9.83 -10.88
CA ARG A 150 15.03 -11.14 -11.15
C ARG A 150 14.65 -11.91 -9.89
N SER A 151 14.88 -11.32 -8.72
CA SER A 151 14.47 -11.94 -7.46
C SER A 151 12.96 -12.16 -7.42
N PRO A 152 12.49 -13.21 -6.74
CA PRO A 152 11.05 -13.40 -6.56
C PRO A 152 10.37 -12.20 -5.87
N GLY A 153 11.05 -11.49 -4.97
CA GLY A 153 10.51 -10.30 -4.32
C GLY A 153 10.31 -9.14 -5.28
N ALA A 154 11.30 -8.88 -6.16
CA ALA A 154 11.18 -7.85 -7.17
C ALA A 154 10.02 -8.14 -8.16
N ARG A 155 9.87 -9.40 -8.57
CA ARG A 155 8.78 -9.81 -9.47
C ARG A 155 7.40 -9.66 -8.81
N GLU A 156 7.24 -10.09 -7.56
CA GLU A 156 5.98 -9.93 -6.81
C GLU A 156 5.55 -8.46 -6.70
N VAL A 157 6.49 -7.56 -6.46
CA VAL A 157 6.20 -6.10 -6.43
C VAL A 157 5.81 -5.60 -7.82
N ALA A 158 6.50 -6.02 -8.87
CA ALA A 158 6.19 -5.61 -10.25
C ALA A 158 4.80 -6.11 -10.68
N GLU A 159 4.45 -7.35 -10.37
CA GLU A 159 3.13 -7.94 -10.64
C GLU A 159 2.03 -7.14 -9.90
N MET A 160 2.21 -6.89 -8.61
CA MET A 160 1.28 -6.08 -7.81
C MET A 160 1.12 -4.67 -8.40
N THR A 161 2.22 -4.03 -8.79
CA THR A 161 2.17 -2.69 -9.38
C THR A 161 1.40 -2.69 -10.70
N THR A 162 1.61 -3.68 -11.55
CA THR A 162 0.90 -3.84 -12.82
C THR A 162 -0.61 -3.95 -12.61
N GLU A 163 -1.04 -4.80 -11.68
CA GLU A 163 -2.46 -4.94 -11.34
C GLU A 163 -3.05 -3.65 -10.75
N LEU A 164 -2.31 -2.97 -9.85
CA LEU A 164 -2.76 -1.69 -9.28
C LEU A 164 -2.99 -0.62 -10.36
N LEU A 165 -2.08 -0.50 -11.32
CA LEU A 165 -2.22 0.46 -12.42
C LEU A 165 -3.45 0.15 -13.28
N GLN A 166 -3.79 -1.11 -13.50
CA GLN A 166 -5.03 -1.51 -14.19
C GLN A 166 -6.29 -1.16 -13.38
N VAL A 167 -6.23 -1.23 -12.06
CA VAL A 167 -7.36 -0.83 -11.21
C VAL A 167 -7.54 0.68 -11.20
N VAL A 168 -6.48 1.48 -11.31
CA VAL A 168 -6.56 2.96 -11.28
C VAL A 168 -6.97 3.54 -12.63
N SER A 169 -6.64 2.85 -13.74
CA SER A 169 -7.06 3.24 -15.11
C SER A 169 -8.55 3.12 -15.31
#